data_2fc0ebcdf5bba1476500e5de12091cbb
#
_entry.id   2fc0ebcdf5bba1476500e5de12091cbb
#
_cell.length_a   1.000
_cell.length_b   1.000
_cell.length_c   1.000
_cell.angle_alpha   90.00
_cell.angle_beta   90.00
_cell.angle_gamma   90.00
#
_symmetry.space_group_name_H-M   'P 1'
#
loop_
_entity.id
_entity.type
_entity.pdbx_description
1 polymer ?
#
loop_
_entity_poly.entity_id
_entity_poly.type
_entity_poly.pdbx_seq_one_letter_code
_entity_poly.pdbx_strand_id
1 'polypeptide(L)'
;MNSWNFKGMLAAAIILPALSGTAWAGGSDDLGCSNATLKGAYAFSVVNIVVAALGPGVVVGLTTFDGKGGLKQIDYPGNGGTDLGLDEKFRTGQTGTYTVNPNCTGFMTVNLGAGVGVTENAFVIGNGGRAIRAVIAAFTAPDGTVVTPVQSRIDSWKVASDHDD
;
A
#
# COMPACT_ATOMS: atom_id res chain seq x y z
N MET A 1 -2.55 88.32 -20.31
CA MET A 1 -2.48 87.91 -21.72
C MET A 1 -1.57 86.72 -21.79
N ASN A 2 -2.07 85.55 -21.93
CA ASN A 2 -1.61 84.41 -22.68
C ASN A 2 -2.48 83.22 -22.40
N SER A 3 -3.31 82.89 -23.34
CA SER A 3 -4.12 81.73 -23.44
C SER A 3 -3.25 80.51 -23.78
N TRP A 4 -3.31 79.43 -23.02
CA TRP A 4 -2.79 78.14 -23.41
C TRP A 4 -3.96 77.15 -23.50
N ASN A 5 -4.29 76.84 -24.74
CA ASN A 5 -5.12 75.73 -25.13
C ASN A 5 -4.38 74.41 -24.92
N PHE A 6 -4.88 73.55 -24.05
CA PHE A 6 -4.51 72.15 -24.05
C PHE A 6 -5.58 71.32 -24.76
N LYS A 7 -5.25 70.95 -25.97
CA LYS A 7 -5.99 70.01 -26.79
C LYS A 7 -5.68 68.58 -26.30
N GLY A 8 -6.72 67.83 -26.08
CA GLY A 8 -6.87 66.43 -26.32
C GLY A 8 -5.71 65.48 -25.92
N MET A 9 -5.90 64.76 -24.83
CA MET A 9 -5.17 63.53 -24.54
C MET A 9 -6.15 62.37 -24.71
N LEU A 10 -6.05 61.63 -25.83
CA LEU A 10 -6.71 60.36 -26.00
C LEU A 10 -6.13 59.36 -25.03
N ALA A 11 -6.91 58.92 -24.07
CA ALA A 11 -6.59 57.78 -23.24
C ALA A 11 -6.79 56.47 -24.03
N ALA A 12 -5.71 55.89 -24.50
CA ALA A 12 -5.75 54.54 -25.05
C ALA A 12 -5.93 53.54 -23.92
N ALA A 13 -7.10 52.95 -23.78
CA ALA A 13 -7.37 51.86 -22.90
C ALA A 13 -6.66 50.60 -23.43
N ILE A 14 -5.55 50.22 -22.80
CA ILE A 14 -4.89 48.94 -23.05
C ILE A 14 -5.71 47.86 -22.35
N ILE A 15 -6.50 47.12 -23.13
CA ILE A 15 -7.19 45.90 -22.69
C ILE A 15 -6.10 44.83 -22.63
N LEU A 16 -5.59 44.54 -21.44
CA LEU A 16 -4.80 43.34 -21.17
C LEU A 16 -5.72 42.12 -21.23
N PRO A 17 -5.51 41.14 -22.13
CA PRO A 17 -6.18 39.89 -22.03
C PRO A 17 -5.71 39.23 -20.75
N ALA A 18 -6.63 39.03 -19.79
CA ALA A 18 -6.41 38.15 -18.67
C ALA A 18 -6.15 36.75 -19.24
N LEU A 19 -4.89 36.36 -19.30
CA LEU A 19 -4.49 34.97 -19.40
C LEU A 19 -5.04 34.28 -18.16
N SER A 20 -6.27 33.79 -18.26
CA SER A 20 -6.77 32.78 -17.35
C SER A 20 -5.90 31.54 -17.57
N GLY A 21 -4.74 31.54 -16.92
CA GLY A 21 -3.95 30.35 -16.70
C GLY A 21 -4.91 29.35 -16.05
N THR A 22 -5.29 28.33 -16.79
CA THR A 22 -5.84 27.13 -16.18
C THR A 22 -4.75 26.68 -15.22
N ALA A 23 -4.94 26.99 -13.93
CA ALA A 23 -4.23 26.30 -12.88
C ALA A 23 -4.51 24.82 -13.16
N TRP A 24 -3.51 24.10 -13.60
CA TRP A 24 -3.51 22.67 -13.51
C TRP A 24 -3.63 22.41 -12.01
N ALA A 25 -4.86 22.27 -11.54
CA ALA A 25 -5.11 21.62 -10.26
C ALA A 25 -4.31 20.33 -10.34
N GLY A 26 -3.27 20.21 -9.53
CA GLY A 26 -2.44 19.02 -9.45
C GLY A 26 -3.39 17.84 -9.46
N GLY A 27 -3.20 16.94 -10.44
CA GLY A 27 -4.10 15.82 -10.61
C GLY A 27 -4.30 15.21 -9.24
N SER A 28 -5.53 15.05 -8.82
CA SER A 28 -5.81 14.28 -7.63
C SER A 28 -5.13 12.93 -7.86
N ASP A 29 -4.21 12.54 -6.96
CA ASP A 29 -3.61 11.20 -6.96
C ASP A 29 -4.69 10.11 -6.71
N ASP A 30 -5.94 10.43 -7.03
CA ASP A 30 -7.08 9.56 -6.94
C ASP A 30 -7.13 8.65 -8.17
N LEU A 31 -6.63 7.44 -7.99
CA LEU A 31 -6.67 6.37 -8.97
C LEU A 31 -7.94 5.52 -8.86
N GLY A 32 -8.89 5.94 -8.02
CA GLY A 32 -10.16 5.25 -7.79
C GLY A 32 -10.05 3.98 -6.96
N CYS A 33 -8.94 3.76 -6.27
CA CYS A 33 -8.79 2.61 -5.39
C CYS A 33 -9.60 2.76 -4.09
N SER A 34 -10.00 1.63 -3.56
CA SER A 34 -10.67 1.50 -2.26
C SER A 34 -10.45 0.09 -1.71
N ASN A 35 -10.97 -0.21 -0.53
CA ASN A 35 -10.90 -1.57 0.00
C ASN A 35 -11.52 -2.60 -0.96
N ALA A 36 -12.53 -2.23 -1.73
CA ALA A 36 -13.18 -3.11 -2.71
C ALA A 36 -12.25 -3.49 -3.88
N THR A 37 -11.18 -2.74 -4.12
CA THR A 37 -10.15 -3.07 -5.12
C THR A 37 -9.42 -4.38 -4.77
N LEU A 38 -9.29 -4.69 -3.48
CA LEU A 38 -8.72 -5.93 -2.98
C LEU A 38 -9.83 -6.87 -2.53
N LYS A 39 -10.19 -7.82 -3.40
CA LYS A 39 -11.17 -8.86 -3.11
C LYS A 39 -10.71 -10.20 -3.68
N GLY A 40 -10.82 -11.27 -2.87
CA GLY A 40 -10.43 -12.63 -3.25
C GLY A 40 -9.03 -13.00 -2.75
N ALA A 41 -8.48 -14.08 -3.28
CA ALA A 41 -7.23 -14.69 -2.84
C ALA A 41 -6.02 -14.15 -3.62
N TYR A 42 -4.93 -13.92 -2.91
CA TYR A 42 -3.65 -13.46 -3.44
C TYR A 42 -2.54 -14.37 -2.91
N ALA A 43 -1.86 -15.06 -3.81
CA ALA A 43 -0.63 -15.76 -3.47
C ALA A 43 0.48 -14.74 -3.24
N PHE A 44 1.28 -14.93 -2.20
CA PHE A 44 2.37 -14.02 -1.88
C PHE A 44 3.67 -14.74 -1.56
N SER A 45 4.76 -14.02 -1.75
CA SER A 45 6.08 -14.37 -1.22
C SER A 45 6.68 -13.20 -0.47
N VAL A 46 7.33 -13.49 0.65
CA VAL A 46 8.16 -12.52 1.40
C VAL A 46 9.60 -12.98 1.32
N VAL A 47 10.47 -12.07 0.90
CA VAL A 47 11.91 -12.32 0.82
C VAL A 47 12.68 -11.30 1.66
N ASN A 48 13.88 -11.67 2.07
CA ASN A 48 14.78 -10.83 2.85
C ASN A 48 14.18 -10.37 4.20
N ILE A 49 13.42 -11.25 4.86
CA ILE A 49 13.01 -10.93 6.22
C ILE A 49 14.28 -11.03 7.09
N VAL A 50 14.78 -9.89 7.53
CA VAL A 50 15.84 -9.84 8.53
C VAL A 50 15.20 -9.39 9.84
N VAL A 51 14.81 -10.34 10.67
CA VAL A 51 14.47 -10.10 12.06
C VAL A 51 15.71 -10.44 12.88
N ALA A 52 16.26 -9.48 13.58
CA ALA A 52 17.57 -9.57 14.22
C ALA A 52 17.80 -10.84 15.06
N ALA A 53 16.75 -11.45 15.58
CA ALA A 53 16.81 -12.67 16.39
C ALA A 53 16.58 -13.97 15.58
N LEU A 54 16.06 -13.90 14.35
CA LEU A 54 15.61 -15.07 13.59
C LEU A 54 16.44 -15.32 12.31
N GLY A 55 17.36 -14.40 11.98
CA GLY A 55 18.13 -14.47 10.73
C GLY A 55 17.30 -14.21 9.47
N PRO A 56 17.90 -14.39 8.28
CA PRO A 56 17.20 -14.21 7.01
C PRO A 56 16.15 -15.30 6.83
N GLY A 57 14.93 -14.88 6.50
CA GLY A 57 13.80 -15.78 6.26
C GLY A 57 13.10 -15.50 4.94
N VAL A 58 12.39 -16.51 4.47
CA VAL A 58 11.45 -16.41 3.35
C VAL A 58 10.11 -16.96 3.80
N VAL A 59 9.02 -16.44 3.24
CA VAL A 59 7.67 -16.92 3.53
C VAL A 59 6.90 -16.99 2.22
N VAL A 60 6.09 -18.03 2.06
CA VAL A 60 5.08 -18.10 1.01
C VAL A 60 3.72 -18.29 1.63
N GLY A 61 2.67 -17.80 0.99
CA GLY A 61 1.33 -17.97 1.53
C GLY A 61 0.22 -17.46 0.63
N LEU A 62 -0.96 -17.42 1.22
CA LEU A 62 -2.18 -16.96 0.58
C LEU A 62 -2.91 -15.99 1.52
N THR A 63 -3.16 -14.78 1.06
CA THR A 63 -4.00 -13.79 1.75
C THR A 63 -5.33 -13.68 1.02
N THR A 64 -6.44 -13.82 1.74
CA THR A 64 -7.79 -13.62 1.20
C THR A 64 -8.36 -12.33 1.76
N PHE A 65 -8.61 -11.36 0.88
CA PHE A 65 -9.24 -10.08 1.19
C PHE A 65 -10.75 -10.15 0.99
N ASP A 66 -11.52 -9.57 1.91
CA ASP A 66 -13.00 -9.56 1.85
C ASP A 66 -13.59 -8.43 1.01
N GLY A 67 -12.76 -7.46 0.58
CA GLY A 67 -13.20 -6.25 -0.11
C GLY A 67 -13.77 -5.16 0.80
N LYS A 68 -13.74 -5.36 2.12
CA LYS A 68 -14.35 -4.45 3.12
C LYS A 68 -13.36 -3.97 4.18
N GLY A 69 -12.14 -4.49 4.18
CA GLY A 69 -11.09 -4.12 5.14
C GLY A 69 -10.66 -5.25 6.05
N GLY A 70 -11.23 -6.44 5.91
CA GLY A 70 -10.84 -7.64 6.62
C GLY A 70 -10.05 -8.60 5.74
N LEU A 71 -9.12 -9.34 6.34
CA LEU A 71 -8.35 -10.37 5.65
C LEU A 71 -8.17 -11.63 6.50
N LYS A 72 -7.93 -12.74 5.81
CA LYS A 72 -7.46 -14.02 6.37
C LYS A 72 -6.20 -14.42 5.64
N GLN A 73 -5.29 -15.10 6.33
CA GLN A 73 -4.03 -15.52 5.75
C GLN A 73 -3.66 -16.93 6.20
N ILE A 74 -2.97 -17.63 5.33
CA ILE A 74 -2.21 -18.83 5.64
C ILE A 74 -0.80 -18.65 5.08
N ASP A 75 0.21 -19.16 5.75
CA ASP A 75 1.58 -19.04 5.27
C ASP A 75 2.44 -20.25 5.67
N TYR A 76 3.57 -20.39 4.98
CA TYR A 76 4.63 -21.33 5.29
C TYR A 76 5.95 -20.57 5.39
N PRO A 77 6.53 -20.43 6.60
CA PRO A 77 7.84 -19.81 6.79
C PRO A 77 8.96 -20.79 6.46
N GLY A 78 9.89 -20.36 5.61
CA GLY A 78 11.12 -21.07 5.31
C GLY A 78 12.31 -20.35 5.96
N ASN A 79 13.02 -20.99 6.85
CA ASN A 79 14.00 -20.35 7.73
C ASN A 79 15.44 -20.63 7.35
N GLY A 80 15.71 -21.12 6.15
CA GLY A 80 17.09 -21.47 5.76
C GLY A 80 17.72 -22.53 6.67
N GLY A 81 16.93 -23.40 7.27
CA GLY A 81 17.40 -24.48 8.15
C GLY A 81 17.39 -24.13 9.64
N THR A 82 16.88 -22.97 10.04
CA THR A 82 16.66 -22.67 11.46
C THR A 82 15.37 -23.36 11.91
N ASP A 83 15.47 -24.28 12.84
CA ASP A 83 14.32 -24.93 13.46
C ASP A 83 13.62 -23.94 14.40
N LEU A 84 12.48 -23.39 13.95
CA LEU A 84 11.61 -22.54 14.77
C LEU A 84 10.57 -23.38 15.53
N GLY A 85 10.70 -24.71 15.55
CA GLY A 85 9.71 -25.60 16.15
C GLY A 85 8.35 -25.54 15.46
N LEU A 86 8.31 -25.10 14.22
CA LEU A 86 7.10 -25.06 13.42
C LEU A 86 6.96 -26.41 12.73
N ASP A 87 5.79 -27.03 12.90
CA ASP A 87 5.42 -28.21 12.13
C ASP A 87 5.59 -27.91 10.64
N GLU A 88 5.96 -28.92 9.85
CA GLU A 88 6.08 -28.83 8.38
C GLU A 88 4.69 -28.64 7.72
N LYS A 89 3.98 -27.61 8.13
CA LYS A 89 2.59 -27.32 7.69
C LYS A 89 2.41 -25.81 7.48
N PHE A 90 1.50 -25.49 6.60
CA PHE A 90 1.02 -24.11 6.52
C PHE A 90 0.38 -23.70 7.84
N ARG A 91 0.80 -22.59 8.39
CA ARG A 91 0.15 -21.95 9.54
C ARG A 91 -1.20 -21.40 9.07
N THR A 92 -2.23 -21.63 9.85
CA THR A 92 -3.61 -21.22 9.55
C THR A 92 -4.16 -20.33 10.66
N GLY A 93 -5.35 -19.74 10.43
CA GLY A 93 -6.05 -18.95 11.44
C GLY A 93 -5.51 -17.53 11.59
N GLN A 94 -4.60 -17.09 10.73
CA GLN A 94 -4.13 -15.72 10.71
C GLN A 94 -5.23 -14.81 10.19
N THR A 95 -5.38 -13.64 10.84
CA THR A 95 -6.40 -12.65 10.48
C THR A 95 -5.81 -11.26 10.53
N GLY A 96 -6.47 -10.31 9.91
CA GLY A 96 -6.02 -8.94 9.93
C GLY A 96 -7.02 -7.96 9.35
N THR A 97 -6.59 -6.71 9.30
CA THR A 97 -7.34 -5.61 8.70
C THR A 97 -6.49 -4.88 7.68
N TYR A 98 -7.13 -4.18 6.74
CA TYR A 98 -6.44 -3.34 5.77
C TYR A 98 -7.26 -2.11 5.42
N THR A 99 -6.56 -1.08 4.94
CA THR A 99 -7.15 0.15 4.41
C THR A 99 -6.45 0.52 3.12
N VAL A 100 -7.24 0.85 2.10
CA VAL A 100 -6.76 1.30 0.78
C VAL A 100 -7.12 2.76 0.59
N ASN A 101 -6.12 3.57 0.28
CA ASN A 101 -6.29 4.97 -0.08
C ASN A 101 -6.69 5.12 -1.56
N PRO A 102 -7.35 6.24 -1.95
CA PRO A 102 -7.73 6.50 -3.35
C PRO A 102 -6.58 6.46 -4.35
N ASN A 103 -5.35 6.75 -3.92
CA ASN A 103 -4.13 6.69 -4.74
C ASN A 103 -3.51 5.28 -4.83
N CYS A 104 -4.26 4.24 -4.47
CA CYS A 104 -3.84 2.84 -4.51
C CYS A 104 -2.68 2.47 -3.55
N THR A 105 -2.35 3.30 -2.58
CA THR A 105 -1.52 2.93 -1.45
C THR A 105 -2.36 2.41 -0.30
N GLY A 106 -1.76 1.75 0.68
CA GLY A 106 -2.50 1.31 1.86
C GLY A 106 -1.63 0.71 2.94
N PHE A 107 -2.31 0.33 4.01
CA PHE A 107 -1.70 -0.37 5.14
C PHE A 107 -2.51 -1.61 5.49
N MET A 108 -1.83 -2.65 5.94
CA MET A 108 -2.48 -3.83 6.51
C MET A 108 -1.75 -4.29 7.76
N THR A 109 -2.53 -4.75 8.73
CA THR A 109 -2.06 -5.38 9.97
C THR A 109 -2.43 -6.85 9.91
N VAL A 110 -1.46 -7.73 10.12
CA VAL A 110 -1.68 -9.18 10.12
C VAL A 110 -1.26 -9.77 11.46
N ASN A 111 -2.21 -10.37 12.16
CA ASN A 111 -1.94 -11.19 13.33
C ASN A 111 -1.52 -12.59 12.86
N LEU A 112 -0.27 -12.93 13.07
CA LEU A 112 0.35 -14.19 12.63
C LEU A 112 -0.01 -15.40 13.52
N GLY A 113 -0.84 -15.18 14.54
CA GLY A 113 -1.27 -16.21 15.48
C GLY A 113 -0.55 -16.16 16.82
N ALA A 114 -1.04 -16.97 17.75
CA ALA A 114 -0.52 -17.03 19.11
C ALA A 114 0.96 -17.40 19.13
N GLY A 115 1.74 -16.63 19.85
CA GLY A 115 3.18 -16.85 20.02
C GLY A 115 4.07 -16.40 18.86
N VAL A 116 3.50 -15.83 17.77
CA VAL A 116 4.29 -15.34 16.63
C VAL A 116 4.39 -13.83 16.60
N GLY A 117 3.27 -13.11 16.74
CA GLY A 117 3.26 -11.66 16.74
C GLY A 117 2.38 -11.06 15.66
N VAL A 118 2.58 -9.76 15.42
CA VAL A 118 1.78 -8.94 14.48
C VAL A 118 2.71 -8.21 13.52
N THR A 119 2.38 -8.21 12.24
CA THR A 119 3.06 -7.37 11.24
C THR A 119 2.19 -6.19 10.85
N GLU A 120 2.83 -5.03 10.68
CA GLU A 120 2.26 -3.87 9.99
C GLU A 120 2.96 -3.74 8.65
N ASN A 121 2.18 -3.67 7.57
CA ASN A 121 2.71 -3.66 6.22
C ASN A 121 2.20 -2.43 5.48
N ALA A 122 3.11 -1.69 4.84
CA ALA A 122 2.77 -0.66 3.87
C ALA A 122 2.76 -1.27 2.47
N PHE A 123 1.76 -0.93 1.65
CA PHE A 123 1.63 -1.52 0.32
C PHE A 123 1.19 -0.54 -0.75
N VAL A 124 1.43 -0.93 -1.99
CA VAL A 124 0.87 -0.31 -3.19
C VAL A 124 0.18 -1.37 -4.04
N ILE A 125 -0.93 -0.99 -4.66
CA ILE A 125 -1.71 -1.84 -5.56
C ILE A 125 -1.34 -1.48 -7.00
N GLY A 126 -1.10 -2.49 -7.80
CA GLY A 126 -0.83 -2.36 -9.22
C GLY A 126 -1.70 -3.27 -10.06
N ASN A 127 -1.59 -3.12 -11.38
CA ASN A 127 -2.23 -3.98 -12.35
C ASN A 127 -3.75 -4.15 -12.14
N GLY A 128 -4.44 -3.02 -11.87
CA GLY A 128 -5.89 -3.03 -11.68
C GLY A 128 -6.37 -3.90 -10.52
N GLY A 129 -5.65 -3.93 -9.41
CA GLY A 129 -5.99 -4.74 -8.24
C GLY A 129 -5.46 -6.18 -8.31
N ARG A 130 -4.68 -6.55 -9.33
CA ARG A 130 -4.18 -7.92 -9.50
C ARG A 130 -2.82 -8.16 -8.85
N ALA A 131 -2.08 -7.10 -8.51
CA ALA A 131 -0.77 -7.18 -7.90
C ALA A 131 -0.68 -6.26 -6.68
N ILE A 132 0.02 -6.72 -5.64
CA ILE A 132 0.35 -5.93 -4.46
C ILE A 132 1.87 -6.02 -4.26
N ARG A 133 2.50 -4.88 -4.03
CA ARG A 133 3.88 -4.76 -3.57
C ARG A 133 3.88 -4.17 -2.18
N ALA A 134 4.53 -4.83 -1.23
CA ALA A 134 4.53 -4.38 0.15
C ALA A 134 5.89 -4.57 0.83
N VAL A 135 6.03 -3.88 1.94
CA VAL A 135 7.12 -4.06 2.89
C VAL A 135 6.54 -4.21 4.29
N ILE A 136 7.22 -4.94 5.16
CA ILE A 136 6.88 -4.96 6.59
C ILE A 136 7.42 -3.66 7.18
N ALA A 137 6.54 -2.77 7.59
CA ALA A 137 6.89 -1.50 8.22
C ALA A 137 7.28 -1.69 9.69
N ALA A 138 6.59 -2.60 10.39
CA ALA A 138 6.89 -2.97 11.77
C ALA A 138 6.51 -4.44 12.04
N PHE A 139 7.20 -5.04 12.99
CA PHE A 139 6.85 -6.32 13.57
C PHE A 139 6.77 -6.17 15.08
N THR A 140 5.65 -6.57 15.68
CA THR A 140 5.46 -6.60 17.11
C THR A 140 5.52 -8.06 17.57
N ALA A 141 6.53 -8.39 18.36
CA ALA A 141 6.70 -9.71 18.94
C ALA A 141 5.63 -9.99 20.02
N PRO A 142 5.45 -11.27 20.44
CA PRO A 142 4.44 -11.62 21.45
C PRO A 142 4.62 -10.95 22.81
N ASP A 143 5.84 -10.56 23.17
CA ASP A 143 6.16 -9.82 24.38
C ASP A 143 5.91 -8.31 24.28
N GLY A 144 5.40 -7.83 23.14
CA GLY A 144 5.16 -6.42 22.86
C GLY A 144 6.39 -5.67 22.32
N THR A 145 7.53 -6.32 22.16
CA THR A 145 8.70 -5.68 21.55
C THR A 145 8.43 -5.33 20.10
N VAL A 146 8.63 -4.05 19.73
CA VAL A 146 8.47 -3.58 18.36
C VAL A 146 9.84 -3.53 17.67
N VAL A 147 9.94 -4.21 16.53
CA VAL A 147 11.11 -4.23 15.67
C VAL A 147 10.84 -3.38 14.43
N THR A 148 11.62 -2.32 14.26
CA THR A 148 11.60 -1.44 13.10
C THR A 148 13.01 -0.96 12.79
N PRO A 149 13.40 -0.77 11.53
CA PRO A 149 12.74 -1.26 10.32
C PRO A 149 12.93 -2.76 10.13
N VAL A 150 11.99 -3.42 9.48
CA VAL A 150 12.14 -4.80 9.03
C VAL A 150 12.50 -4.78 7.53
N GLN A 151 13.69 -5.28 7.17
CA GLN A 151 14.05 -5.41 5.77
C GLN A 151 13.27 -6.57 5.15
N SER A 152 12.32 -6.25 4.27
CA SER A 152 11.48 -7.25 3.62
C SER A 152 10.95 -6.73 2.30
N ARG A 153 10.66 -7.64 1.38
CA ARG A 153 9.87 -7.38 0.18
C ARG A 153 8.79 -8.43 0.06
N ILE A 154 7.57 -7.96 -0.12
CA ILE A 154 6.40 -8.81 -0.33
C ILE A 154 5.88 -8.57 -1.74
N ASP A 155 5.81 -9.62 -2.52
CA ASP A 155 5.20 -9.63 -3.84
C ASP A 155 3.96 -10.53 -3.78
N SER A 156 2.81 -10.01 -4.22
CA SER A 156 1.55 -10.76 -4.20
C SER A 156 0.82 -10.62 -5.53
N TRP A 157 0.19 -11.72 -5.95
CA TRP A 157 -0.61 -11.77 -7.18
C TRP A 157 -1.95 -12.43 -6.91
N LYS A 158 -3.00 -11.85 -7.49
CA LYS A 158 -4.34 -12.42 -7.41
C LYS A 158 -4.35 -13.80 -8.04
N VAL A 159 -4.85 -14.77 -7.30
CA VAL A 159 -5.09 -16.13 -7.80
C VAL A 159 -6.32 -16.06 -8.70
N ALA A 160 -6.21 -16.56 -9.93
CA ALA A 160 -7.34 -16.64 -10.83
C ALA A 160 -8.39 -17.58 -10.23
N SER A 161 -9.64 -17.14 -10.17
CA SER A 161 -10.76 -18.05 -9.93
C SER A 161 -11.23 -18.57 -11.30
N ASP A 162 -11.42 -19.87 -11.43
CA ASP A 162 -11.92 -20.49 -12.67
C ASP A 162 -13.37 -20.08 -13.03
N HIS A 163 -13.90 -19.04 -12.36
CA HIS A 163 -15.29 -18.56 -12.49
C HIS A 163 -15.42 -17.11 -12.94
N ASP A 164 -14.34 -16.50 -13.45
CA ASP A 164 -14.38 -15.14 -13.98
C ASP A 164 -14.64 -15.10 -15.51
N ASP A 165 -15.38 -16.09 -16.04
CA ASP A 165 -15.91 -16.11 -17.42
C ASP A 165 -17.34 -15.54 -17.48
#